data_7cc82c5a7245b00e20096820f5663a50
#
_entry.id   7cc82c5a7245b00e20096820f5663a50
#
_cell.length_a   1.000
_cell.length_b   1.000
_cell.length_c   1.000
_cell.angle_alpha   90.00
_cell.angle_beta   90.00
_cell.angle_gamma   90.00
#
_symmetry.space_group_name_H-M   'P 1'
#
loop_
_entity.id
_entity.type
_entity.pdbx_description
1 polymer ?
#
loop_
_entity_poly.entity_id
_entity_poly.type
_entity_poly.pdbx_seq_one_letter_code
_entity_poly.pdbx_strand_id
1 'polypeptide(L)'
;YQNPSVRLQEKKSWLFCCLKYVTVFCVGLLLYVMAGKIIRLSSGIEATDYVNNMYFWNSTDFRASLRSVLSDCARVYLGYWPEFFHWMFAPAMLICSLLLLRRGRKMERNGFPFYVAALALLVLSPVFLSFISGSHQPLRGQFSYVFVFAFFLAGMTTLTRKSLAILCCLAGVFVSLQQGQRMTQLFHTAFVTYNQDKALAASLY
;
A
#
# COMPACT_ATOMS: atom_id res chain seq x y z
N TYR A 1 21.06 -2.51 34.18
CA TYR A 1 20.01 -3.43 34.68
C TYR A 1 18.76 -2.60 34.94
N GLN A 2 17.83 -2.57 33.94
CA GLN A 2 16.51 -1.95 34.14
C GLN A 2 15.64 -2.90 34.99
N ASN A 3 14.92 -2.33 35.95
CA ASN A 3 14.06 -3.03 36.89
C ASN A 3 12.95 -3.79 36.11
N PRO A 4 12.73 -5.10 36.34
CA PRO A 4 11.72 -5.90 35.57
C PRO A 4 10.30 -5.33 35.66
N SER A 5 9.96 -4.59 36.72
CA SER A 5 8.66 -3.92 36.86
C SER A 5 8.47 -2.77 35.84
N VAL A 6 9.52 -2.03 35.50
CA VAL A 6 9.48 -0.94 34.50
C VAL A 6 9.24 -1.51 33.10
N ARG A 7 9.90 -2.62 32.77
CA ARG A 7 9.72 -3.32 31.49
C ARG A 7 8.29 -3.85 31.28
N LEU A 8 7.66 -4.35 32.35
CA LEU A 8 6.28 -4.82 32.28
C LEU A 8 5.30 -3.66 32.10
N GLN A 9 5.58 -2.51 32.67
CA GLN A 9 4.75 -1.31 32.56
C GLN A 9 4.85 -0.69 31.16
N GLU A 10 6.03 -0.65 30.55
CA GLU A 10 6.23 -0.21 29.15
C GLU A 10 5.53 -1.14 28.15
N LYS A 11 5.63 -2.46 28.33
CA LYS A 11 4.92 -3.44 27.47
C LYS A 11 3.41 -3.30 27.57
N LYS A 12 2.85 -3.11 28.77
CA LYS A 12 1.41 -2.87 28.96
C LYS A 12 0.97 -1.57 28.30
N SER A 13 1.75 -0.51 28.40
CA SER A 13 1.47 0.78 27.76
C SER A 13 1.44 0.67 26.25
N TRP A 14 2.40 -0.03 25.65
CA TRP A 14 2.45 -0.23 24.19
C TRP A 14 1.31 -1.09 23.67
N LEU A 15 1.01 -2.20 24.35
CA LEU A 15 -0.10 -3.07 24.00
C LEU A 15 -1.44 -2.35 24.08
N PHE A 16 -1.62 -1.51 25.10
CA PHE A 16 -2.81 -0.69 25.28
C PHE A 16 -2.95 0.38 24.17
N CYS A 17 -1.84 0.95 23.73
CA CYS A 17 -1.82 1.89 22.61
C CYS A 17 -2.21 1.20 21.30
N CYS A 18 -1.65 0.03 20.99
CA CYS A 18 -2.03 -0.76 19.83
C CYS A 18 -3.50 -1.17 19.87
N LEU A 19 -4.00 -1.60 21.03
CA LEU A 19 -5.40 -1.98 21.23
C LEU A 19 -6.35 -0.80 20.93
N LYS A 20 -6.01 0.40 21.36
CA LYS A 20 -6.78 1.62 21.05
C LYS A 20 -6.91 1.83 19.54
N TYR A 21 -5.81 1.74 18.79
CA TYR A 21 -5.85 1.92 17.34
C TYR A 21 -6.68 0.82 16.64
N VAL A 22 -6.51 -0.43 17.06
CA VAL A 22 -7.31 -1.55 16.56
C VAL A 22 -8.80 -1.34 16.85
N THR A 23 -9.14 -0.89 18.07
CA THR A 23 -10.53 -0.60 18.45
C THR A 23 -11.13 0.51 17.60
N VAL A 24 -10.40 1.62 17.41
CA VAL A 24 -10.86 2.73 16.57
C VAL A 24 -11.08 2.26 15.13
N PHE A 25 -10.15 1.44 14.60
CA PHE A 25 -10.30 0.87 13.26
C PHE A 25 -11.53 -0.05 13.15
N CYS A 26 -11.73 -0.94 14.10
CA CYS A 26 -12.89 -1.85 14.14
C CYS A 26 -14.22 -1.08 14.26
N VAL A 27 -14.26 -0.05 15.09
CA VAL A 27 -15.45 0.82 15.23
C VAL A 27 -15.71 1.57 13.91
N GLY A 28 -14.67 2.12 13.27
CA GLY A 28 -14.80 2.76 11.97
C GLY A 28 -15.32 1.82 10.88
N LEU A 29 -14.83 0.58 10.86
CA LEU A 29 -15.29 -0.45 9.94
C LEU A 29 -16.77 -0.82 10.20
N LEU A 30 -17.15 -1.01 11.45
CA LEU A 30 -18.55 -1.28 11.84
C LEU A 30 -19.48 -0.15 11.41
N LEU A 31 -19.11 1.10 11.67
CA LEU A 31 -19.88 2.27 11.24
C LEU A 31 -20.03 2.34 9.73
N TYR A 32 -18.94 2.05 8.98
CA TYR A 32 -18.98 1.99 7.52
C TYR A 32 -19.96 0.92 7.02
N VAL A 33 -19.90 -0.29 7.58
CA VAL A 33 -20.81 -1.40 7.21
C VAL A 33 -22.25 -1.06 7.55
N MET A 34 -22.50 -0.47 8.73
CA MET A 34 -23.83 -0.03 9.14
C MET A 34 -24.39 1.07 8.23
N ALA A 35 -23.59 2.10 7.94
CA ALA A 35 -23.98 3.16 7.02
C ALA A 35 -24.31 2.60 5.63
N GLY A 36 -23.49 1.68 5.12
CA GLY A 36 -23.73 1.01 3.86
C GLY A 36 -25.04 0.20 3.84
N LYS A 37 -25.38 -0.48 4.95
CA LYS A 37 -26.66 -1.18 5.09
C LYS A 37 -27.85 -0.22 5.14
N ILE A 38 -27.76 0.87 5.90
CA ILE A 38 -28.81 1.88 6.00
C ILE A 38 -29.08 2.52 4.64
N ILE A 39 -28.03 2.92 3.92
CA ILE A 39 -28.15 3.51 2.58
C ILE A 39 -28.83 2.55 1.61
N ARG A 40 -28.48 1.27 1.63
CA ARG A 40 -29.12 0.24 0.78
C ARG A 40 -30.60 0.08 1.09
N LEU A 41 -30.95 -0.01 2.37
CA LEU A 41 -32.34 -0.13 2.83
C LEU A 41 -33.17 1.09 2.46
N SER A 42 -32.57 2.30 2.49
CA SER A 42 -33.30 3.54 2.16
C SER A 42 -33.37 3.81 0.66
N SER A 43 -32.39 3.37 -0.13
CA SER A 43 -32.36 3.62 -1.58
C SER A 43 -33.03 2.54 -2.43
N GLY A 44 -33.40 1.39 -1.83
CA GLY A 44 -33.95 0.25 -2.58
C GLY A 44 -32.98 -0.37 -3.59
N ILE A 45 -31.72 0.05 -3.58
CA ILE A 45 -30.68 -0.48 -4.51
C ILE A 45 -30.24 -1.83 -3.97
N GLU A 46 -30.47 -2.88 -4.76
CA GLU A 46 -29.90 -4.21 -4.46
C GLU A 46 -28.38 -4.12 -4.39
N ALA A 47 -27.81 -4.85 -3.43
CA ALA A 47 -26.35 -4.94 -3.35
C ALA A 47 -25.85 -5.58 -4.65
N THR A 48 -25.20 -4.81 -5.48
CA THR A 48 -24.43 -5.40 -6.57
C THR A 48 -23.43 -6.38 -5.93
N ASP A 49 -23.37 -7.60 -6.44
CA ASP A 49 -22.38 -8.62 -6.03
C ASP A 49 -20.92 -8.22 -6.38
N TYR A 50 -20.70 -6.91 -6.52
CA TYR A 50 -19.43 -6.33 -6.90
C TYR A 50 -18.28 -6.77 -5.97
N VAL A 51 -18.55 -6.81 -4.67
CA VAL A 51 -17.54 -7.23 -3.69
C VAL A 51 -17.30 -8.74 -3.75
N ASN A 52 -18.37 -9.53 -3.90
CA ASN A 52 -18.25 -10.98 -4.03
C ASN A 52 -17.53 -11.38 -5.33
N ASN A 53 -17.78 -10.63 -6.40
CA ASN A 53 -17.11 -10.83 -7.69
C ASN A 53 -15.64 -10.37 -7.70
N MET A 54 -15.15 -9.72 -6.64
CA MET A 54 -13.73 -9.35 -6.48
C MET A 54 -12.88 -10.47 -5.88
N TYR A 55 -13.47 -11.52 -5.32
CA TYR A 55 -12.73 -12.64 -4.74
C TYR A 55 -12.58 -13.78 -5.75
N PHE A 56 -11.42 -13.85 -6.38
CA PHE A 56 -11.13 -14.80 -7.45
C PHE A 56 -10.57 -16.15 -6.96
N TRP A 57 -10.14 -16.25 -5.70
CA TRP A 57 -9.59 -17.48 -5.15
C TRP A 57 -10.54 -18.68 -5.19
N ASN A 58 -11.87 -18.43 -5.11
CA ASN A 58 -12.91 -19.47 -5.13
C ASN A 58 -13.58 -19.62 -6.50
N SER A 59 -13.46 -18.64 -7.41
CA SER A 59 -14.20 -18.59 -8.67
C SER A 59 -13.38 -18.96 -9.88
N THR A 60 -12.05 -18.93 -9.78
CA THR A 60 -11.11 -19.26 -10.86
C THR A 60 -10.16 -20.37 -10.45
N ASP A 61 -9.47 -20.97 -11.44
CA ASP A 61 -8.39 -21.91 -11.15
C ASP A 61 -7.34 -21.21 -10.25
N PHE A 62 -7.00 -21.87 -9.14
CA PHE A 62 -5.99 -21.39 -8.18
C PHE A 62 -4.68 -20.97 -8.85
N ARG A 63 -4.25 -21.70 -9.88
CA ARG A 63 -3.03 -21.38 -10.66
C ARG A 63 -3.18 -20.06 -11.40
N ALA A 64 -4.35 -19.78 -11.96
CA ALA A 64 -4.62 -18.53 -12.66
C ALA A 64 -4.61 -17.34 -11.69
N SER A 65 -5.25 -17.47 -10.53
CA SER A 65 -5.23 -16.46 -9.46
C SER A 65 -3.81 -16.22 -8.95
N LEU A 66 -3.05 -17.27 -8.67
CA LEU A 66 -1.65 -17.15 -8.23
C LEU A 66 -0.78 -16.44 -9.28
N ARG A 67 -0.95 -16.79 -10.56
CA ARG A 67 -0.23 -16.13 -11.65
C ARG A 67 -0.58 -14.65 -11.75
N SER A 68 -1.86 -14.28 -11.56
CA SER A 68 -2.32 -12.90 -11.57
C SER A 68 -1.67 -12.10 -10.42
N VAL A 69 -1.66 -12.64 -9.20
CA VAL A 69 -1.03 -12.02 -8.03
C VAL A 69 0.48 -11.85 -8.23
N LEU A 70 1.16 -12.89 -8.73
CA LEU A 70 2.61 -12.81 -9.00
C LEU A 70 2.93 -11.79 -10.10
N SER A 71 2.10 -11.70 -11.14
CA SER A 71 2.23 -10.69 -12.19
C SER A 71 2.06 -9.28 -11.62
N ASP A 72 1.11 -9.08 -10.72
CA ASP A 72 0.88 -7.80 -10.05
C ASP A 72 2.06 -7.42 -9.14
N CYS A 73 2.59 -8.37 -8.39
CA CYS A 73 3.82 -8.19 -7.63
C CYS A 73 4.99 -7.77 -8.52
N ALA A 74 5.19 -8.45 -9.65
CA ALA A 74 6.26 -8.13 -10.59
C ALA A 74 6.10 -6.70 -11.13
N ARG A 75 4.90 -6.29 -11.51
CA ARG A 75 4.62 -4.92 -11.98
C ARG A 75 4.95 -3.87 -10.93
N VAL A 76 4.50 -4.06 -9.71
CA VAL A 76 4.68 -3.10 -8.61
C VAL A 76 6.15 -3.00 -8.19
N TYR A 77 6.83 -4.13 -8.00
CA TYR A 77 8.19 -4.12 -7.45
C TYR A 77 9.27 -3.92 -8.50
N LEU A 78 9.12 -4.47 -9.71
CA LEU A 78 10.13 -4.28 -10.76
C LEU A 78 9.90 -3.00 -11.56
N GLY A 79 8.74 -2.38 -11.40
CA GLY A 79 8.36 -1.16 -12.08
C GLY A 79 7.69 -1.44 -13.42
N TYR A 80 6.51 -0.86 -13.61
CA TYR A 80 5.78 -0.89 -14.88
C TYR A 80 5.46 0.55 -15.29
N TRP A 81 6.33 1.12 -16.11
CA TRP A 81 6.28 2.52 -16.49
C TRP A 81 4.96 2.98 -17.15
N PRO A 82 4.26 2.16 -17.98
CA PRO A 82 2.97 2.57 -18.52
C PRO A 82 1.93 2.95 -17.46
N GLU A 83 2.10 2.44 -16.24
CA GLU A 83 1.32 2.86 -15.07
C GLU A 83 2.10 3.93 -14.31
N PHE A 84 2.34 3.80 -13.03
CA PHE A 84 3.16 4.75 -12.26
C PHE A 84 4.20 4.05 -11.40
N PHE A 85 4.43 2.75 -11.63
CA PHE A 85 5.40 1.99 -10.86
C PHE A 85 6.81 2.24 -11.39
N HIS A 86 7.66 2.72 -10.51
CA HIS A 86 9.02 3.10 -10.86
C HIS A 86 10.01 1.98 -10.52
N TRP A 87 10.92 1.66 -11.43
CA TRP A 87 11.91 0.58 -11.26
C TRP A 87 12.86 0.81 -10.06
N MET A 88 13.08 2.05 -9.63
CA MET A 88 13.87 2.36 -8.44
C MET A 88 13.21 1.92 -7.12
N PHE A 89 11.94 1.52 -7.14
CA PHE A 89 11.23 1.09 -5.94
C PHE A 89 11.88 -0.14 -5.31
N ALA A 90 12.13 -1.21 -6.08
CA ALA A 90 12.74 -2.43 -5.56
C ALA A 90 14.13 -2.21 -4.96
N PRO A 91 15.09 -1.55 -5.63
CA PRO A 91 16.40 -1.28 -5.02
C PRO A 91 16.30 -0.37 -3.79
N ALA A 92 15.47 0.68 -3.81
CA ALA A 92 15.28 1.55 -2.63
C ALA A 92 14.68 0.77 -1.45
N MET A 93 13.66 -0.03 -1.68
CA MET A 93 13.04 -0.90 -0.70
C MET A 93 14.04 -1.90 -0.12
N LEU A 94 14.81 -2.58 -0.96
CA LEU A 94 15.77 -3.60 -0.53
C LEU A 94 16.87 -2.97 0.33
N ILE A 95 17.52 -1.92 -0.16
CA ILE A 95 18.62 -1.25 0.55
C ILE A 95 18.13 -0.68 1.87
N CYS A 96 17.01 0.06 1.87
CA CYS A 96 16.46 0.65 3.09
C CYS A 96 16.05 -0.43 4.10
N SER A 97 15.40 -1.50 3.65
CA SER A 97 15.02 -2.62 4.51
C SER A 97 16.24 -3.29 5.16
N LEU A 98 17.31 -3.52 4.41
CA LEU A 98 18.55 -4.08 4.94
C LEU A 98 19.20 -3.14 5.98
N LEU A 99 19.22 -1.83 5.73
CA LEU A 99 19.74 -0.84 6.68
C LEU A 99 18.90 -0.79 7.95
N LEU A 100 17.58 -0.81 7.80
CA LEU A 100 16.64 -0.84 8.91
C LEU A 100 16.80 -2.14 9.73
N LEU A 101 16.91 -3.29 9.10
CA LEU A 101 17.15 -4.57 9.79
C LEU A 101 18.47 -4.59 10.54
N ARG A 102 19.56 -4.04 9.94
CA ARG A 102 20.85 -3.91 10.63
C ARG A 102 20.73 -3.03 11.87
N ARG A 103 19.97 -1.92 11.78
CA ARG A 103 19.73 -1.03 12.92
C ARG A 103 18.83 -1.69 13.96
N GLY A 104 17.79 -2.40 13.52
CA GLY A 104 16.85 -3.13 14.38
C GLY A 104 17.51 -4.24 15.21
N ARG A 105 18.57 -4.90 14.67
CA ARG A 105 19.35 -5.90 15.43
C ARG A 105 20.03 -5.35 16.67
N LYS A 106 20.22 -4.03 16.75
CA LYS A 106 20.77 -3.36 17.95
C LYS A 106 19.69 -3.08 19.01
N MET A 107 18.41 -3.31 18.67
CA MET A 107 17.30 -3.17 19.60
C MET A 107 17.25 -4.37 20.55
N GLU A 108 16.53 -4.23 21.65
CA GLU A 108 16.31 -5.34 22.57
C GLU A 108 15.71 -6.55 21.83
N ARG A 109 16.18 -7.75 22.20
CA ARG A 109 15.82 -9.04 21.59
C ARG A 109 14.30 -9.25 21.44
N ASN A 110 13.50 -8.74 22.37
CA ASN A 110 12.04 -8.88 22.34
C ASN A 110 11.33 -7.93 21.38
N GLY A 111 11.94 -6.82 20.98
CA GLY A 111 11.36 -5.84 20.04
C GLY A 111 11.65 -6.18 18.57
N PHE A 112 12.70 -6.94 18.32
CA PHE A 112 13.15 -7.23 16.95
C PHE A 112 12.12 -7.99 16.09
N PRO A 113 11.41 -9.04 16.59
CA PRO A 113 10.40 -9.74 15.78
C PRO A 113 9.24 -8.83 15.34
N PHE A 114 8.78 -7.94 16.23
CA PHE A 114 7.72 -6.97 15.90
C PHE A 114 8.19 -5.96 14.86
N TYR A 115 9.45 -5.55 14.94
CA TYR A 115 10.06 -4.66 13.97
C TYR A 115 10.14 -5.30 12.58
N VAL A 116 10.55 -6.57 12.51
CA VAL A 116 10.58 -7.37 11.27
C VAL A 116 9.18 -7.54 10.70
N ALA A 117 8.19 -7.87 11.54
CA ALA A 117 6.80 -8.00 11.12
C ALA A 117 6.23 -6.69 10.57
N ALA A 118 6.47 -5.56 11.23
CA ALA A 118 6.04 -4.26 10.75
C ALA A 118 6.68 -3.89 9.40
N LEU A 119 7.98 -4.18 9.24
CA LEU A 119 8.67 -3.95 7.98
C LEU A 119 8.12 -4.86 6.86
N ALA A 120 7.84 -6.13 7.16
CA ALA A 120 7.24 -7.05 6.21
C ALA A 120 5.83 -6.59 5.77
N LEU A 121 5.00 -6.15 6.71
CA LEU A 121 3.68 -5.58 6.39
C LEU A 121 3.80 -4.32 5.53
N LEU A 122 4.76 -3.45 5.83
CA LEU A 122 5.01 -2.25 5.03
C LEU A 122 5.43 -2.62 3.60
N VAL A 123 6.33 -3.59 3.45
CA VAL A 123 6.76 -4.11 2.14
C VAL A 123 5.59 -4.72 1.38
N LEU A 124 4.73 -5.49 2.01
CA LEU A 124 3.59 -6.16 1.37
C LEU A 124 2.41 -5.22 1.07
N SER A 125 2.33 -4.07 1.74
CA SER A 125 1.15 -3.20 1.66
C SER A 125 0.77 -2.75 0.24
N PRO A 126 1.68 -2.50 -0.73
CA PRO A 126 1.31 -2.12 -2.08
C PRO A 126 0.55 -3.19 -2.86
N VAL A 127 0.77 -4.45 -2.54
CA VAL A 127 0.17 -5.61 -3.22
C VAL A 127 -0.82 -6.38 -2.33
N PHE A 128 -1.09 -5.85 -1.14
CA PHE A 128 -1.92 -6.53 -0.14
C PHE A 128 -3.32 -6.87 -0.66
N LEU A 129 -3.95 -5.95 -1.39
CA LEU A 129 -5.25 -6.16 -2.01
C LEU A 129 -5.22 -7.28 -3.06
N SER A 130 -4.15 -7.39 -3.85
CA SER A 130 -4.00 -8.46 -4.84
C SER A 130 -3.92 -9.83 -4.17
N PHE A 131 -3.24 -9.92 -3.01
CA PHE A 131 -3.22 -11.14 -2.22
C PHE A 131 -4.59 -11.51 -1.65
N ILE A 132 -5.37 -10.54 -1.17
CA ILE A 132 -6.70 -10.81 -0.62
C ILE A 132 -7.66 -11.22 -1.74
N SER A 133 -7.67 -10.50 -2.87
CA SER A 133 -8.63 -10.74 -3.94
C SER A 133 -8.27 -11.93 -4.84
N GLY A 134 -6.99 -12.31 -4.92
CA GLY A 134 -6.51 -13.31 -5.88
C GLY A 134 -6.52 -12.83 -7.33
N SER A 135 -6.54 -11.53 -7.56
CA SER A 135 -6.65 -10.92 -8.88
C SER A 135 -5.77 -9.67 -9.01
N HIS A 136 -5.56 -9.30 -10.27
CA HIS A 136 -4.94 -8.02 -10.59
C HIS A 136 -5.79 -6.86 -10.07
N GLN A 137 -5.16 -5.92 -9.38
CA GLN A 137 -5.85 -4.76 -8.82
C GLN A 137 -5.72 -3.53 -9.72
N PRO A 138 -6.79 -2.71 -9.82
CA PRO A 138 -6.71 -1.43 -10.48
C PRO A 138 -5.76 -0.49 -9.71
N LEU A 139 -5.17 0.48 -10.40
CA LEU A 139 -4.21 1.44 -9.86
C LEU A 139 -4.68 2.11 -8.56
N ARG A 140 -5.98 2.41 -8.46
CA ARG A 140 -6.59 2.99 -7.25
C ARG A 140 -6.49 2.07 -6.02
N GLY A 141 -6.41 0.77 -6.20
CA GLY A 141 -6.25 -0.21 -5.11
C GLY A 141 -4.81 -0.30 -4.61
N GLN A 142 -3.85 0.25 -5.34
CA GLN A 142 -2.42 0.20 -5.03
C GLN A 142 -1.87 1.54 -4.51
N PHE A 143 -2.74 2.37 -3.95
CA PHE A 143 -2.43 3.73 -3.48
C PHE A 143 -1.31 3.77 -2.43
N SER A 144 -1.17 2.71 -1.63
CA SER A 144 -0.12 2.58 -0.61
C SER A 144 1.30 2.58 -1.21
N TYR A 145 1.46 2.23 -2.48
CA TYR A 145 2.75 2.23 -3.18
C TYR A 145 3.50 3.57 -3.04
N VAL A 146 2.82 4.69 -3.27
CA VAL A 146 3.44 6.02 -3.24
C VAL A 146 3.97 6.34 -1.84
N PHE A 147 3.18 6.04 -0.80
CA PHE A 147 3.58 6.27 0.59
C PHE A 147 4.73 5.37 1.02
N VAL A 148 4.70 4.10 0.63
CA VAL A 148 5.76 3.13 0.93
C VAL A 148 7.04 3.50 0.21
N PHE A 149 6.96 3.94 -1.04
CA PHE A 149 8.12 4.40 -1.79
C PHE A 149 8.74 5.66 -1.16
N ALA A 150 7.92 6.65 -0.82
CA ALA A 150 8.37 7.84 -0.11
C ALA A 150 9.03 7.50 1.24
N PHE A 151 8.46 6.54 1.99
CA PHE A 151 9.04 6.06 3.24
C PHE A 151 10.44 5.45 3.04
N PHE A 152 10.62 4.61 2.03
CA PHE A 152 11.93 4.00 1.76
C PHE A 152 12.96 5.03 1.28
N LEU A 153 12.57 5.98 0.44
CA LEU A 153 13.45 7.07 0.02
C LEU A 153 13.85 7.96 1.21
N ALA A 154 12.88 8.38 2.03
CA ALA A 154 13.15 9.15 3.24
C ALA A 154 14.00 8.37 4.24
N GLY A 155 13.75 7.07 4.40
CA GLY A 155 14.56 6.18 5.24
C GLY A 155 16.02 6.12 4.77
N MET A 156 16.25 6.06 3.47
CA MET A 156 17.62 6.08 2.91
C MET A 156 18.35 7.39 3.25
N THR A 157 17.68 8.54 3.20
CA THR A 157 18.31 9.82 3.52
C THR A 157 18.73 9.91 5.00
N THR A 158 17.95 9.31 5.91
CA THR A 158 18.22 9.34 7.36
C THR A 158 19.21 8.27 7.83
N LEU A 159 19.34 7.18 7.09
CA LEU A 159 20.15 6.01 7.46
C LEU A 159 21.54 6.01 6.82
N THR A 160 21.80 6.87 5.84
CA THR A 160 23.06 6.91 5.11
C THR A 160 23.95 8.10 5.50
N ARG A 161 25.20 8.11 5.03
CA ARG A 161 26.14 9.24 5.24
C ARG A 161 25.65 10.47 4.46
N LYS A 162 26.01 11.67 4.94
CA LYS A 162 25.57 12.96 4.35
C LYS A 162 25.67 13.03 2.83
N SER A 163 26.80 12.63 2.25
CA SER A 163 26.97 12.65 0.79
C SER A 163 25.99 11.74 0.05
N LEU A 164 25.74 10.54 0.58
CA LEU A 164 24.79 9.59 0.00
C LEU A 164 23.34 10.03 0.26
N ALA A 165 23.07 10.68 1.40
CA ALA A 165 21.77 11.26 1.68
C ALA A 165 21.38 12.35 0.67
N ILE A 166 22.32 13.22 0.30
CA ILE A 166 22.10 14.22 -0.76
C ILE A 166 21.73 13.55 -2.08
N LEU A 167 22.49 12.51 -2.47
CA LEU A 167 22.19 11.75 -3.69
C LEU A 167 20.79 11.10 -3.64
N CYS A 168 20.41 10.53 -2.49
CA CYS A 168 19.08 9.98 -2.29
C CYS A 168 17.97 11.05 -2.36
N CYS A 169 18.20 12.26 -1.84
CA CYS A 169 17.29 13.39 -1.98
C CYS A 169 17.11 13.79 -3.44
N LEU A 170 18.21 13.94 -4.18
CA LEU A 170 18.15 14.27 -5.61
C LEU A 170 17.43 13.19 -6.42
N ALA A 171 17.70 11.91 -6.14
CA ALA A 171 16.99 10.80 -6.74
C ALA A 171 15.49 10.85 -6.39
N GLY A 172 15.14 11.17 -5.14
CA GLY A 172 13.75 11.33 -4.70
C GLY A 172 13.02 12.45 -5.45
N VAL A 173 13.66 13.60 -5.63
CA VAL A 173 13.11 14.71 -6.42
C VAL A 173 12.91 14.29 -7.87
N PHE A 174 13.91 13.66 -8.47
CA PHE A 174 13.83 13.16 -9.86
C PHE A 174 12.67 12.17 -10.05
N VAL A 175 12.56 11.18 -9.17
CA VAL A 175 11.44 10.20 -9.19
C VAL A 175 10.10 10.90 -9.03
N SER A 176 9.99 11.86 -8.11
CA SER A 176 8.75 12.61 -7.87
C SER A 176 8.32 13.41 -9.10
N LEU A 177 9.25 14.05 -9.79
CA LEU A 177 8.99 14.77 -11.03
C LEU A 177 8.51 13.84 -12.14
N GLN A 178 9.19 12.69 -12.33
CA GLN A 178 8.78 11.71 -13.31
C GLN A 178 7.40 11.11 -13.00
N GLN A 179 7.12 10.79 -11.74
CA GLN A 179 5.82 10.28 -11.33
C GLN A 179 4.72 11.34 -11.49
N GLY A 180 4.99 12.59 -11.13
CA GLY A 180 4.07 13.70 -11.34
C GLY A 180 3.71 13.87 -12.81
N GLN A 181 4.71 13.85 -13.70
CA GLN A 181 4.49 13.91 -15.14
C GLN A 181 3.63 12.74 -15.63
N ARG A 182 3.90 11.53 -15.14
CA ARG A 182 3.15 10.33 -15.54
C ARG A 182 1.71 10.37 -15.05
N MET A 183 1.48 10.78 -13.82
CA MET A 183 0.14 10.97 -13.28
C MET A 183 -0.65 12.00 -14.07
N THR A 184 -0.04 13.13 -14.44
CA THR A 184 -0.67 14.14 -15.29
C THR A 184 -1.07 13.57 -16.65
N GLN A 185 -0.21 12.75 -17.28
CA GLN A 185 -0.54 12.08 -18.53
C GLN A 185 -1.73 11.13 -18.39
N LEU A 186 -1.75 10.31 -17.33
CA LEU A 186 -2.85 9.38 -17.05
C LEU A 186 -4.17 10.11 -16.81
N PHE A 187 -4.15 11.18 -16.02
CA PHE A 187 -5.33 12.01 -15.80
C PHE A 187 -5.82 12.68 -17.08
N HIS A 188 -4.91 13.22 -17.88
CA HIS A 188 -5.27 13.81 -19.16
C HIS A 188 -5.91 12.79 -20.11
N THR A 189 -5.33 11.62 -20.21
CA THR A 189 -5.89 10.53 -21.05
C THR A 189 -7.27 10.12 -20.56
N ALA A 190 -7.45 9.92 -19.24
CA ALA A 190 -8.75 9.59 -18.67
C ALA A 190 -9.79 10.70 -18.92
N PHE A 191 -9.39 11.97 -18.81
CA PHE A 191 -10.27 13.11 -19.07
C PHE A 191 -10.68 13.19 -20.53
N VAL A 192 -9.75 13.00 -21.46
CA VAL A 192 -10.06 12.97 -22.91
C VAL A 192 -11.01 11.83 -23.25
N THR A 193 -10.74 10.62 -22.75
CA THR A 193 -11.62 9.47 -22.95
C THR A 193 -13.03 9.73 -22.42
N TYR A 194 -13.14 10.26 -21.20
CA TYR A 194 -14.43 10.61 -20.61
C TYR A 194 -15.22 11.61 -21.46
N ASN A 195 -14.56 12.64 -22.01
CA ASN A 195 -15.23 13.62 -22.86
C ASN A 195 -15.65 13.03 -24.22
N GLN A 196 -14.85 12.12 -24.78
CA GLN A 196 -15.21 11.38 -25.99
C GLN A 196 -16.45 10.49 -25.76
N ASP A 197 -16.46 9.73 -24.67
CA ASP A 197 -17.60 8.87 -24.32
C ASP A 197 -18.86 9.69 -24.08
N LYS A 198 -18.74 10.85 -23.42
CA LYS A 198 -19.85 11.79 -23.20
C LYS A 198 -20.39 12.34 -24.52
N ALA A 199 -19.50 12.75 -25.43
CA ALA A 199 -19.90 13.26 -26.75
C ALA A 199 -20.59 12.18 -27.58
N LEU A 200 -20.09 10.97 -27.53
CA LEU A 200 -20.66 9.81 -28.20
C LEU A 200 -22.04 9.46 -27.65
N ALA A 201 -22.20 9.44 -26.34
CA ALA A 201 -23.49 9.25 -25.69
C ALA A 201 -24.50 10.34 -26.11
N ALA A 202 -24.09 11.64 -26.16
CA ALA A 202 -24.94 12.74 -26.57
C ALA A 202 -25.32 12.67 -28.06
N SER A 203 -24.55 12.01 -28.90
CA SER A 203 -24.87 11.83 -30.32
C SER A 203 -25.86 10.69 -30.61
N LEU A 204 -26.08 9.81 -29.62
CA LEU A 204 -27.00 8.67 -29.72
C LEU A 204 -28.41 8.97 -29.20
N TYR A 205 -28.60 10.11 -28.57
CA TYR A 205 -29.89 10.64 -28.07
C TYR A 205 -30.30 11.89 -28.84
#